data_05b253028ef122c3538360a15ed39103
#
_entry.id   05b253028ef122c3538360a15ed39103
#
_cell.length_a   1.000
_cell.length_b   1.000
_cell.length_c   1.000
_cell.angle_alpha   90.00
_cell.angle_beta   90.00
_cell.angle_gamma   90.00
#
_symmetry.space_group_name_H-M   'P 1'
#
loop_
_entity.id
_entity.type
_entity.pdbx_description
1 polymer ?
#
loop_
_entity_poly.entity_id
_entity_poly.type
_entity_poly.pdbx_seq_one_letter_code
_entity_poly.pdbx_strand_id
1 'polypeptide(L)'
;GASLLLPACTQPEKTAPATATAAADPAVVRAGDNLGNIVRTGTVGIAELSDTLRVAGQVDFDEQRITRIGATVTGRVTELQATLGQHVSVGQTLAVLNSTELGAAQLAWMKARAQAQLNERNVERAQQLFAADVIGSAELQRRESELSISRAEQRAAADQLRVLGVSSKALD
;
A
#
# COMPACT_ATOMS: atom_id res chain seq x y z
N GLY A 1 4.32 29.27 -119.61
CA GLY A 1 3.11 28.54 -120.08
C GLY A 1 2.47 27.80 -118.95
N ALA A 2 1.32 28.18 -118.73
CA ALA A 2 0.04 27.52 -118.73
C ALA A 2 -0.20 26.54 -117.57
N SER A 3 -1.13 26.74 -116.87
CA SER A 3 -2.61 26.42 -116.75
C SER A 3 -2.81 25.70 -115.42
N LEU A 4 -3.50 26.31 -114.54
CA LEU A 4 -4.89 26.13 -114.13
C LEU A 4 -5.37 24.71 -114.02
N LEU A 5 -5.86 24.31 -112.87
CA LEU A 5 -7.19 23.80 -112.63
C LEU A 5 -7.43 23.50 -111.14
N LEU A 6 -8.45 24.24 -110.61
CA LEU A 6 -9.16 23.90 -109.39
C LEU A 6 -10.04 22.68 -109.62
N PRO A 7 -10.34 21.89 -108.62
CA PRO A 7 -11.74 21.75 -108.24
C PRO A 7 -12.03 21.71 -106.72
N ALA A 8 -13.09 22.42 -106.40
CA ALA A 8 -14.33 21.97 -105.75
C ALA A 8 -14.27 21.41 -104.35
N CYS A 9 -14.77 22.23 -103.41
CA CYS A 9 -15.23 21.89 -102.09
C CYS A 9 -16.27 20.74 -102.10
N THR A 10 -16.04 19.74 -101.37
CA THR A 10 -17.08 18.90 -100.78
C THR A 10 -17.03 19.04 -99.24
N GLN A 11 -18.12 19.51 -98.74
CA GLN A 11 -18.41 19.79 -97.38
C GLN A 11 -18.67 18.40 -96.68
N PRO A 12 -18.04 17.99 -95.63
CA PRO A 12 -18.41 16.78 -94.95
C PRO A 12 -19.60 17.17 -94.02
N GLU A 13 -20.55 16.30 -94.10
CA GLU A 13 -21.76 16.17 -93.33
C GLU A 13 -21.51 16.21 -91.84
N LYS A 14 -22.23 17.04 -91.13
CA LYS A 14 -22.16 17.26 -89.70
C LYS A 14 -22.73 16.03 -89.01
N THR A 15 -21.85 15.12 -88.64
CA THR A 15 -22.21 13.98 -87.78
C THR A 15 -22.58 14.51 -86.39
N ALA A 16 -23.79 14.26 -85.97
CA ALA A 16 -24.30 14.61 -84.67
C ALA A 16 -23.40 13.95 -83.58
N PRO A 17 -23.14 14.61 -82.48
CA PRO A 17 -22.35 14.05 -81.41
C PRO A 17 -23.05 12.80 -80.82
N ALA A 18 -22.35 11.70 -80.84
CA ALA A 18 -22.77 10.48 -80.13
C ALA A 18 -22.99 10.91 -78.67
N THR A 19 -24.17 10.73 -78.19
CA THR A 19 -24.49 10.87 -76.77
C THR A 19 -23.52 9.95 -75.98
N ALA A 20 -22.54 10.56 -75.29
CA ALA A 20 -21.68 9.82 -74.40
C ALA A 20 -22.57 9.20 -73.32
N THR A 21 -22.65 7.90 -73.34
CA THR A 21 -23.27 7.13 -72.26
C THR A 21 -22.46 7.48 -71.01
N ALA A 22 -23.03 8.26 -70.11
CA ALA A 22 -22.40 8.54 -68.82
C ALA A 22 -22.01 7.23 -68.17
N ALA A 23 -20.73 7.10 -67.82
CA ALA A 23 -20.24 5.93 -67.08
C ALA A 23 -21.15 5.74 -65.86
N ALA A 24 -21.75 4.57 -65.77
CA ALA A 24 -22.60 4.25 -64.63
C ALA A 24 -21.78 4.36 -63.34
N ASP A 25 -22.21 5.20 -62.43
CA ASP A 25 -21.60 5.28 -61.10
C ASP A 25 -21.67 3.89 -60.45
N PRO A 26 -20.55 3.25 -60.07
CA PRO A 26 -20.54 1.95 -59.45
C PRO A 26 -21.35 1.89 -58.17
N ALA A 27 -21.64 3.03 -57.53
CA ALA A 27 -22.47 3.10 -56.33
C ALA A 27 -23.98 3.14 -56.64
N VAL A 28 -24.37 3.26 -57.92
CA VAL A 28 -25.78 3.32 -58.35
C VAL A 28 -26.22 2.01 -58.99
N VAL A 29 -26.99 1.24 -58.28
CA VAL A 29 -27.63 0.04 -58.76
C VAL A 29 -29.01 0.39 -59.30
N ARG A 30 -29.24 0.23 -60.62
CA ARG A 30 -30.57 0.43 -61.23
C ARG A 30 -31.36 -0.88 -61.14
N ALA A 31 -32.42 -0.83 -60.37
CA ALA A 31 -33.33 -1.96 -60.26
C ALA A 31 -34.13 -2.13 -61.58
N GLY A 32 -34.09 -3.30 -62.20
CA GLY A 32 -34.99 -3.63 -63.30
C GLY A 32 -36.43 -3.81 -62.78
N ASP A 33 -37.39 -3.79 -63.68
CA ASP A 33 -38.85 -3.76 -63.38
C ASP A 33 -39.31 -4.93 -62.48
N ASN A 34 -38.56 -6.01 -62.39
CA ASN A 34 -38.89 -7.17 -61.59
C ASN A 34 -38.30 -7.17 -60.16
N LEU A 35 -37.43 -6.20 -59.84
CA LEU A 35 -36.75 -6.18 -58.53
C LEU A 35 -37.51 -5.35 -57.47
N GLY A 36 -38.43 -4.52 -57.89
CA GLY A 36 -39.22 -3.63 -57.00
C GLY A 36 -40.02 -4.38 -55.93
N ASN A 37 -40.36 -5.65 -56.17
CA ASN A 37 -41.10 -6.48 -55.22
C ASN A 37 -40.20 -7.32 -54.30
N ILE A 38 -38.92 -7.43 -54.64
CA ILE A 38 -37.96 -8.27 -53.94
C ILE A 38 -37.02 -7.44 -53.06
N VAL A 39 -36.70 -6.22 -53.51
CA VAL A 39 -35.78 -5.31 -52.80
C VAL A 39 -36.54 -4.40 -51.90
N ARG A 40 -36.26 -4.45 -50.60
CA ARG A 40 -36.74 -3.49 -49.61
C ARG A 40 -35.61 -2.57 -49.23
N THR A 41 -35.82 -1.32 -49.30
CA THR A 41 -34.88 -0.31 -48.82
C THR A 41 -35.29 0.13 -47.41
N GLY A 42 -34.30 0.27 -46.54
CA GLY A 42 -34.49 0.78 -45.19
C GLY A 42 -33.48 1.88 -44.88
N THR A 43 -33.80 2.71 -43.92
CA THR A 43 -32.84 3.69 -43.37
C THR A 43 -31.84 3.02 -42.49
N VAL A 44 -30.55 3.32 -42.69
CA VAL A 44 -29.49 2.88 -41.81
C VAL A 44 -29.55 3.66 -40.51
N GLY A 45 -29.68 3.00 -39.41
CA GLY A 45 -29.64 3.60 -38.09
C GLY A 45 -28.32 3.28 -37.35
N ILE A 46 -28.00 4.08 -36.35
CA ILE A 46 -26.90 3.80 -35.42
C ILE A 46 -27.43 2.85 -34.36
N ALA A 47 -26.79 1.72 -34.19
CA ALA A 47 -27.07 0.80 -33.10
C ALA A 47 -25.85 0.77 -32.16
N GLU A 48 -26.09 0.90 -30.85
CA GLU A 48 -25.06 0.68 -29.85
C GLU A 48 -24.88 -0.83 -29.68
N LEU A 49 -23.71 -1.30 -30.03
CA LEU A 49 -23.32 -2.69 -29.84
C LEU A 49 -22.53 -2.78 -28.52
N SER A 50 -23.09 -3.48 -27.53
CA SER A 50 -22.38 -3.81 -26.30
C SER A 50 -21.65 -5.12 -26.52
N ASP A 51 -20.33 -5.09 -26.51
CA ASP A 51 -19.53 -6.29 -26.47
C ASP A 51 -19.24 -6.66 -25.01
N THR A 52 -19.51 -7.89 -24.63
CA THR A 52 -19.29 -8.37 -23.25
C THR A 52 -18.04 -9.20 -23.22
N LEU A 53 -16.98 -8.65 -22.63
CA LEU A 53 -15.75 -9.37 -22.38
C LEU A 53 -15.87 -10.17 -21.07
N ARG A 54 -15.80 -11.49 -21.16
CA ARG A 54 -15.71 -12.37 -19.99
C ARG A 54 -14.25 -12.60 -19.66
N VAL A 55 -13.83 -12.13 -18.49
CA VAL A 55 -12.47 -12.32 -17.98
C VAL A 55 -12.52 -13.19 -16.73
N ALA A 56 -11.56 -14.10 -16.61
CA ALA A 56 -11.34 -14.82 -15.38
C ALA A 56 -10.55 -13.92 -14.41
N GLY A 57 -10.91 -13.91 -13.14
CA GLY A 57 -10.23 -13.19 -12.09
C GLY A 57 -10.22 -13.99 -10.80
N GLN A 58 -9.25 -13.73 -9.96
CA GLN A 58 -9.15 -14.29 -8.61
C GLN A 58 -9.36 -13.14 -7.62
N VAL A 59 -10.17 -13.37 -6.60
CA VAL A 59 -10.32 -12.43 -5.49
C VAL A 59 -9.29 -12.80 -4.44
N ASP A 60 -8.43 -11.87 -4.12
CA ASP A 60 -7.41 -12.02 -3.07
C ASP A 60 -7.46 -10.82 -2.12
N PHE A 61 -6.74 -10.91 -1.01
CA PHE A 61 -6.67 -9.83 -0.04
C PHE A 61 -5.78 -8.69 -0.54
N ASP A 62 -6.15 -7.46 -0.23
CA ASP A 62 -5.29 -6.30 -0.43
C ASP A 62 -4.18 -6.31 0.64
N GLU A 63 -2.97 -6.65 0.23
CA GLU A 63 -1.80 -6.74 1.13
C GLU A 63 -1.49 -5.43 1.87
N GLN A 64 -1.86 -4.28 1.32
CA GLN A 64 -1.68 -2.98 1.96
C GLN A 64 -2.67 -2.74 3.12
N ARG A 65 -3.74 -3.54 3.17
CA ARG A 65 -4.81 -3.44 4.18
C ARG A 65 -4.84 -4.60 5.16
N ILE A 66 -3.84 -5.48 5.08
CA ILE A 66 -3.66 -6.60 6.02
C ILE A 66 -2.56 -6.26 7.01
N THR A 67 -2.82 -6.47 8.28
CA THR A 67 -1.81 -6.39 9.34
C THR A 67 -1.71 -7.73 10.06
N ARG A 68 -0.52 -8.29 10.10
CA ARG A 68 -0.23 -9.49 10.89
C ARG A 68 0.25 -9.09 12.26
N ILE A 69 -0.55 -9.40 13.28
CA ILE A 69 -0.25 -9.10 14.67
C ILE A 69 0.45 -10.31 15.27
N GLY A 70 1.68 -10.13 15.73
CA GLY A 70 2.47 -11.14 16.43
C GLY A 70 2.83 -10.67 17.84
N ALA A 71 3.04 -11.63 18.75
CA ALA A 71 3.57 -11.34 20.08
C ALA A 71 5.08 -11.05 20.00
N THR A 72 5.55 -10.08 20.79
CA THR A 72 6.98 -9.75 20.91
C THR A 72 7.72 -10.71 21.85
N VAL A 73 6.99 -11.51 22.62
CA VAL A 73 7.53 -12.47 23.59
C VAL A 73 6.98 -13.87 23.35
N THR A 74 7.77 -14.87 23.65
CA THR A 74 7.29 -16.25 23.69
C THR A 74 6.48 -16.50 24.95
N GLY A 75 5.30 -17.09 24.80
CA GLY A 75 4.45 -17.36 25.96
C GLY A 75 3.25 -18.24 25.62
N ARG A 76 2.48 -18.56 26.66
CA ARG A 76 1.23 -19.30 26.54
C ARG A 76 0.07 -18.32 26.46
N VAL A 77 -0.78 -18.46 25.46
CA VAL A 77 -2.05 -17.73 25.40
C VAL A 77 -2.95 -18.23 26.54
N THR A 78 -3.35 -17.34 27.42
CA THR A 78 -4.24 -17.63 28.54
C THR A 78 -5.68 -17.25 28.23
N GLU A 79 -5.87 -16.20 27.45
CA GLU A 79 -7.18 -15.73 27.04
C GLU A 79 -7.16 -15.31 25.59
N LEU A 80 -8.20 -15.65 24.84
CA LEU A 80 -8.46 -15.18 23.49
C LEU A 80 -9.75 -14.37 23.50
N GLN A 81 -9.65 -13.06 23.29
CA GLN A 81 -10.79 -12.14 23.39
C GLN A 81 -11.35 -11.75 22.03
N ALA A 82 -10.68 -12.14 20.95
CA ALA A 82 -11.12 -11.88 19.59
C ALA A 82 -11.62 -13.16 18.92
N THR A 83 -12.69 -13.05 18.15
CA THR A 83 -13.28 -14.13 17.36
C THR A 83 -13.16 -13.83 15.86
N LEU A 84 -13.14 -14.89 15.05
CA LEU A 84 -13.07 -14.74 13.61
C LEU A 84 -14.29 -13.98 13.07
N GLY A 85 -14.05 -13.00 12.18
CA GLY A 85 -15.09 -12.15 11.62
C GLY A 85 -15.52 -10.97 12.52
N GLN A 86 -14.94 -10.83 13.70
CA GLN A 86 -15.23 -9.71 14.60
C GLN A 86 -14.58 -8.42 14.11
N HIS A 87 -15.29 -7.31 14.23
CA HIS A 87 -14.70 -5.98 14.06
C HIS A 87 -13.90 -5.60 15.31
N VAL A 88 -12.67 -5.14 15.11
CA VAL A 88 -11.74 -4.76 16.18
C VAL A 88 -11.36 -3.29 16.07
N SER A 89 -11.18 -2.64 17.22
CA SER A 89 -10.79 -1.24 17.32
C SER A 89 -9.30 -1.10 17.67
N VAL A 90 -8.73 0.07 17.38
CA VAL A 90 -7.35 0.40 17.76
C VAL A 90 -7.20 0.34 19.28
N GLY A 91 -6.20 -0.41 19.77
CA GLY A 91 -5.95 -0.59 21.21
C GLY A 91 -6.80 -1.67 21.88
N GLN A 92 -7.67 -2.35 21.15
CA GLN A 92 -8.43 -3.46 21.69
C GLN A 92 -7.52 -4.66 21.98
N THR A 93 -7.68 -5.27 23.17
CA THR A 93 -6.99 -6.51 23.52
C THR A 93 -7.56 -7.66 22.71
N LEU A 94 -6.71 -8.37 21.98
CA LEU A 94 -7.09 -9.53 21.17
C LEU A 94 -6.82 -10.84 21.89
N ALA A 95 -5.69 -10.92 22.59
CA ALA A 95 -5.29 -12.09 23.38
C ALA A 95 -4.41 -11.65 24.56
N VAL A 96 -4.43 -12.46 25.60
CA VAL A 96 -3.55 -12.31 26.78
C VAL A 96 -2.58 -13.49 26.80
N LEU A 97 -1.30 -13.16 26.95
CA LEU A 97 -0.22 -14.14 27.00
C LEU A 97 0.45 -14.12 28.36
N ASN A 98 0.81 -15.29 28.83
CA ASN A 98 1.71 -15.46 29.98
C ASN A 98 3.10 -15.85 29.48
N SER A 99 4.11 -15.03 29.80
CA SER A 99 5.50 -15.21 29.38
C SER A 99 6.41 -15.31 30.61
N THR A 100 7.15 -16.42 30.70
CA THR A 100 8.17 -16.61 31.76
C THR A 100 9.38 -15.70 31.54
N GLU A 101 9.71 -15.40 30.27
CA GLU A 101 10.78 -14.48 29.90
C GLU A 101 10.48 -13.06 30.43
N LEU A 102 9.25 -12.58 30.20
CA LEU A 102 8.81 -11.30 30.70
C LEU A 102 8.86 -11.26 32.24
N GLY A 103 8.42 -12.34 32.91
CA GLY A 103 8.48 -12.43 34.36
C GLY A 103 9.92 -12.39 34.92
N ALA A 104 10.85 -13.07 34.26
CA ALA A 104 12.27 -13.02 34.62
C ALA A 104 12.87 -11.61 34.43
N ALA A 105 12.56 -10.94 33.33
CA ALA A 105 13.01 -9.57 33.07
C ALA A 105 12.44 -8.57 34.09
N GLN A 106 11.17 -8.72 34.46
CA GLN A 106 10.54 -7.92 35.50
C GLN A 106 11.25 -8.08 36.87
N LEU A 107 11.55 -9.33 37.25
CA LEU A 107 12.28 -9.62 38.49
C LEU A 107 13.69 -8.98 38.46
N ALA A 108 14.40 -9.08 37.33
CA ALA A 108 15.73 -8.47 37.19
C ALA A 108 15.67 -6.96 37.35
N TRP A 109 14.69 -6.29 36.72
CA TRP A 109 14.49 -4.85 36.85
C TRP A 109 14.14 -4.44 38.29
N MET A 110 13.25 -5.18 38.96
CA MET A 110 12.89 -4.89 40.35
C MET A 110 14.08 -4.98 41.29
N LYS A 111 14.94 -5.99 41.08
CA LYS A 111 16.20 -6.14 41.86
C LYS A 111 17.16 -4.99 41.61
N ALA A 112 17.41 -4.65 40.35
CA ALA A 112 18.28 -3.55 39.97
C ALA A 112 17.77 -2.18 40.50
N ARG A 113 16.46 -1.95 40.44
CA ARG A 113 15.82 -0.76 41.02
C ARG A 113 16.02 -0.68 42.53
N ALA A 114 15.79 -1.77 43.25
CA ALA A 114 15.99 -1.80 44.70
C ALA A 114 17.46 -1.56 45.09
N GLN A 115 18.41 -2.11 44.33
CA GLN A 115 19.84 -1.89 44.56
C GLN A 115 20.24 -0.45 44.30
N ALA A 116 19.74 0.18 43.21
CA ALA A 116 19.99 1.58 42.91
C ALA A 116 19.45 2.51 44.02
N GLN A 117 18.24 2.24 44.52
CA GLN A 117 17.64 2.98 45.60
C GLN A 117 18.41 2.83 46.94
N LEU A 118 18.95 1.65 47.21
CA LEU A 118 19.80 1.42 48.37
C LEU A 118 21.10 2.25 48.27
N ASN A 119 21.77 2.19 47.13
CA ASN A 119 23.01 2.90 46.89
C ASN A 119 22.78 4.42 46.87
N GLU A 120 21.64 4.92 46.42
CA GLU A 120 21.25 6.32 46.47
C GLU A 120 21.21 6.83 47.93
N ARG A 121 20.54 6.08 48.81
CA ARG A 121 20.52 6.41 50.26
C ARG A 121 21.91 6.28 50.91
N ASN A 122 22.75 5.35 50.41
CA ASN A 122 24.13 5.26 50.93
C ASN A 122 24.99 6.45 50.52
N VAL A 123 24.84 6.93 49.29
CA VAL A 123 25.52 8.16 48.81
C VAL A 123 25.04 9.39 49.62
N GLU A 124 23.73 9.53 49.79
CA GLU A 124 23.17 10.63 50.56
C GLU A 124 23.74 10.66 52.01
N ARG A 125 23.79 9.52 52.67
CA ARG A 125 24.40 9.40 53.99
C ARG A 125 25.90 9.67 53.96
N ALA A 126 26.63 9.16 52.95
CA ALA A 126 28.05 9.44 52.81
C ALA A 126 28.35 10.93 52.59
N GLN A 127 27.51 11.65 51.84
CA GLN A 127 27.62 13.08 51.66
C GLN A 127 27.45 13.85 52.97
N GLN A 128 26.50 13.45 53.81
CA GLN A 128 26.34 14.02 55.18
C GLN A 128 27.54 13.79 56.09
N LEU A 129 28.10 12.55 56.08
CA LEU A 129 29.28 12.19 56.85
C LEU A 129 30.55 12.90 56.36
N PHE A 130 30.69 13.09 55.07
CA PHE A 130 31.78 13.84 54.46
C PHE A 130 31.71 15.33 54.84
N ALA A 131 30.51 15.91 54.78
CA ALA A 131 30.30 17.31 55.22
C ALA A 131 30.58 17.54 56.73
N ALA A 132 30.51 16.48 57.54
CA ALA A 132 30.85 16.48 58.95
C ALA A 132 32.31 16.05 59.23
N ASP A 133 33.16 15.94 58.20
CA ASP A 133 34.56 15.49 58.29
C ASP A 133 34.74 14.09 58.91
N VAL A 134 33.71 13.24 58.86
CA VAL A 134 33.75 11.86 59.44
C VAL A 134 34.38 10.87 58.49
N ILE A 135 34.20 11.05 57.15
CA ILE A 135 34.78 10.18 56.13
C ILE A 135 35.62 10.99 55.15
N GLY A 136 36.58 10.34 54.49
CA GLY A 136 37.42 10.94 53.48
C GLY A 136 36.73 10.97 52.11
N SER A 137 37.23 11.83 51.21
CA SER A 137 36.72 11.95 49.80
C SER A 137 36.75 10.65 49.03
N ALA A 138 37.74 9.79 49.27
CA ALA A 138 37.87 8.49 48.62
C ALA A 138 36.67 7.55 48.90
N GLU A 139 36.17 7.57 50.18
CA GLU A 139 34.99 6.79 50.55
C GLU A 139 33.72 7.31 49.89
N LEU A 140 33.54 8.65 49.85
CA LEU A 140 32.42 9.24 49.13
C LEU A 140 32.45 8.90 47.66
N GLN A 141 33.58 9.05 46.97
CA GLN A 141 33.74 8.73 45.57
C GLN A 141 33.47 7.25 45.29
N ARG A 142 33.85 6.34 46.21
CA ARG A 142 33.51 4.92 46.11
C ARG A 142 32.00 4.68 46.10
N ARG A 143 31.25 5.33 47.02
CA ARG A 143 29.78 5.22 47.09
C ARG A 143 29.09 5.81 45.86
N GLU A 144 29.57 6.90 45.32
CA GLU A 144 29.08 7.51 44.10
C GLU A 144 29.31 6.60 42.89
N SER A 145 30.48 5.91 42.84
CA SER A 145 30.76 4.93 41.78
C SER A 145 29.83 3.74 41.86
N GLU A 146 29.59 3.19 43.07
CA GLU A 146 28.64 2.07 43.31
C GLU A 146 27.20 2.48 42.87
N LEU A 147 26.78 3.68 43.16
CA LEU A 147 25.49 4.22 42.70
C LEU A 147 25.44 4.32 41.17
N SER A 148 26.50 4.80 40.55
CA SER A 148 26.58 4.94 39.09
C SER A 148 26.42 3.59 38.39
N ILE A 149 27.09 2.56 38.90
CA ILE A 149 26.99 1.18 38.40
C ILE A 149 25.56 0.65 38.54
N SER A 150 24.97 0.75 39.75
CA SER A 150 23.61 0.24 39.99
C SER A 150 22.53 0.96 39.18
N ARG A 151 22.69 2.26 38.93
CA ARG A 151 21.82 3.01 38.00
C ARG A 151 21.98 2.55 36.55
N ALA A 152 23.19 2.17 36.12
CA ALA A 152 23.42 1.63 34.81
C ALA A 152 22.74 0.25 34.64
N GLU A 153 22.86 -0.62 35.66
CA GLU A 153 22.18 -1.92 35.70
C GLU A 153 20.65 -1.79 35.66
N GLN A 154 20.10 -0.86 36.43
CA GLN A 154 18.66 -0.57 36.41
C GLN A 154 18.19 -0.11 35.03
N ARG A 155 18.95 0.77 34.37
CA ARG A 155 18.63 1.23 33.00
C ARG A 155 18.69 0.06 32.00
N ALA A 156 19.71 -0.76 32.05
CA ALA A 156 19.85 -1.92 31.18
C ALA A 156 18.67 -2.91 31.35
N ALA A 157 18.26 -3.18 32.61
CA ALA A 157 17.10 -4.02 32.88
C ALA A 157 15.76 -3.37 32.40
N ALA A 158 15.63 -2.07 32.50
CA ALA A 158 14.47 -1.34 31.96
C ALA A 158 14.43 -1.39 30.42
N ASP A 159 15.58 -1.26 29.77
CA ASP A 159 15.67 -1.36 28.30
C ASP A 159 15.31 -2.76 27.82
N GLN A 160 15.74 -3.81 28.56
CA GLN A 160 15.32 -5.18 28.27
C GLN A 160 13.79 -5.34 28.32
N LEU A 161 13.12 -4.75 29.30
CA LEU A 161 11.67 -4.77 29.38
C LEU A 161 10.98 -4.02 28.22
N ARG A 162 11.57 -2.91 27.75
CA ARG A 162 11.04 -2.20 26.58
C ARG A 162 11.15 -3.02 25.31
N VAL A 163 12.25 -3.76 25.12
CA VAL A 163 12.41 -4.68 23.99
C VAL A 163 11.35 -5.77 24.03
N LEU A 164 10.95 -6.24 25.20
CA LEU A 164 9.86 -7.21 25.40
C LEU A 164 8.46 -6.58 25.29
N GLY A 165 8.34 -5.29 24.95
CA GLY A 165 7.08 -4.63 24.69
C GLY A 165 6.42 -3.94 25.89
N VAL A 166 7.11 -3.83 27.04
CA VAL A 166 6.61 -3.08 28.20
C VAL A 166 6.73 -1.58 27.93
N SER A 167 5.64 -0.84 28.10
CA SER A 167 5.65 0.61 27.90
C SER A 167 6.50 1.30 28.98
N SER A 168 7.18 2.40 28.60
CA SER A 168 7.98 3.20 29.54
C SER A 168 7.15 3.72 30.72
N LYS A 169 5.88 4.05 30.51
CA LYS A 169 4.96 4.51 31.54
C LYS A 169 4.71 3.45 32.65
N ALA A 170 4.93 2.19 32.36
CA ALA A 170 4.77 1.11 33.35
C ALA A 170 6.04 0.86 34.18
N LEU A 171 7.17 1.52 33.84
CA LEU A 171 8.48 1.39 34.48
C LEU A 171 8.81 2.58 35.40
N ASP A 172 8.05 3.65 35.35
CA ASP A 172 8.13 4.82 36.22
C ASP A 172 7.42 4.54 37.57
#